data_0b5b3dbfc01e1549c715d98d86f4a020
#
_entry.id   0b5b3dbfc01e1549c715d98d86f4a020
#
_cell.length_a   1.000
_cell.length_b   1.000
_cell.length_c   1.000
_cell.angle_alpha   90.00
_cell.angle_beta   90.00
_cell.angle_gamma   90.00
#
_symmetry.space_group_name_H-M   'P 1'
#
loop_
_entity.id
_entity.type
_entity.pdbx_description
1 polymer ?
#
loop_
_entity_poly.entity_id
_entity_poly.type
_entity_poly.pdbx_seq_one_letter_code
_entity_poly.pdbx_strand_id
1 'polypeptide(L)'
;MKQRKVTLQQQKSQYNKWKRKVVAVLLLGFCFGSWILMQTHYTRVLALASLQSRLLPNKPKIAFLFIARNRLPLDMVWDAFFKGEESRFSVFVHSRPGFLLNKATTRSEYFLNRQVNDSIQVDWGEASMIEAERILLMHALQDPKNERFVFLSDSCIPLYNFGYTYEYIMSTSTSFVDSFADNKEGRYNPKMDPVIPVHNWRKGSQWVVLTRKHAEVVVNDTTVFPIFQHHCKRRSLPEFWRDRPFQEGLEREITRRSLTHSSWDLSSSKDPERRGWHPLTYKFSDATPMLIKSIKDIDNIYYETEYRREWCSSKGKPSKCFLFARKFTRPAALRLLNMSVLGATRKSANKS
;
A
#
# COMPACT_ATOMS: atom_id res chain seq x y z
N MET A 1 -57.68 57.43 39.89
CA MET A 1 -56.25 57.01 40.10
C MET A 1 -55.92 55.60 39.52
N LYS A 2 -56.83 54.67 39.43
CA LYS A 2 -56.59 53.28 38.90
C LYS A 2 -56.26 53.19 37.41
N GLN A 3 -56.87 53.95 36.52
CA GLN A 3 -56.66 53.90 35.07
C GLN A 3 -55.26 54.39 34.63
N ARG A 4 -54.67 55.38 35.31
CA ARG A 4 -53.32 55.87 34.97
C ARG A 4 -52.17 54.90 35.34
N LYS A 5 -52.36 54.00 36.30
CA LYS A 5 -51.39 52.96 36.67
C LYS A 5 -51.37 51.80 35.71
N VAL A 6 -52.49 51.43 35.12
CA VAL A 6 -52.63 50.35 34.16
C VAL A 6 -51.93 50.70 32.84
N THR A 7 -52.07 51.95 32.33
CA THR A 7 -51.38 52.41 31.13
C THR A 7 -49.87 52.47 31.26
N LEU A 8 -49.34 52.89 32.43
CA LEU A 8 -47.90 52.91 32.69
C LEU A 8 -47.30 51.49 32.78
N GLN A 9 -48.06 50.56 33.31
CA GLN A 9 -47.61 49.15 33.37
C GLN A 9 -47.57 48.44 32.01
N GLN A 10 -48.54 48.74 31.14
CA GLN A 10 -48.57 48.28 29.75
C GLN A 10 -47.43 48.88 28.93
N GLN A 11 -47.14 50.17 29.06
CA GLN A 11 -46.02 50.82 28.40
C GLN A 11 -44.65 50.24 28.82
N LYS A 12 -44.45 50.00 30.15
CA LYS A 12 -43.24 49.31 30.61
C LYS A 12 -43.11 47.87 30.09
N SER A 13 -44.20 47.13 29.98
CA SER A 13 -44.23 45.77 29.41
C SER A 13 -43.87 45.77 27.95
N GLN A 14 -44.40 46.67 27.13
CA GLN A 14 -44.05 46.79 25.71
C GLN A 14 -42.60 47.22 25.48
N TYR A 15 -42.11 48.17 26.28
CA TYR A 15 -40.70 48.62 26.23
C TYR A 15 -39.71 47.49 26.57
N ASN A 16 -40.03 46.66 27.58
CA ASN A 16 -39.23 45.50 27.89
C ASN A 16 -39.27 44.41 26.82
N LYS A 17 -40.43 44.19 26.18
CA LYS A 17 -40.53 43.29 25.05
C LYS A 17 -39.75 43.78 23.83
N TRP A 18 -39.78 45.07 23.56
CA TRP A 18 -38.98 45.69 22.49
C TRP A 18 -37.48 45.59 22.77
N LYS A 19 -37.01 45.93 23.98
CA LYS A 19 -35.59 45.74 24.38
C LYS A 19 -35.13 44.29 24.20
N ARG A 20 -35.94 43.31 24.63
CA ARG A 20 -35.58 41.89 24.45
C ARG A 20 -35.45 41.51 22.97
N LYS A 21 -36.31 42.02 22.09
CA LYS A 21 -36.19 41.81 20.64
C LYS A 21 -34.90 42.42 20.06
N VAL A 22 -34.60 43.65 20.44
CA VAL A 22 -33.38 44.34 20.00
C VAL A 22 -32.12 43.59 20.47
N VAL A 23 -32.07 43.18 21.74
CA VAL A 23 -30.96 42.37 22.26
C VAL A 23 -30.84 41.03 21.54
N ALA A 24 -31.96 40.36 21.24
CA ALA A 24 -31.95 39.10 20.48
C ALA A 24 -31.41 39.28 19.05
N VAL A 25 -31.79 40.36 18.37
CA VAL A 25 -31.29 40.68 17.03
C VAL A 25 -29.79 41.00 17.06
N LEU A 26 -29.32 41.74 18.03
CA LEU A 26 -27.90 42.04 18.22
C LEU A 26 -27.08 40.78 18.51
N LEU A 27 -27.59 39.87 19.34
CA LEU A 27 -26.94 38.60 19.63
C LEU A 27 -26.88 37.69 18.38
N LEU A 28 -27.96 37.61 17.62
CA LEU A 28 -27.98 36.86 16.36
C LEU A 28 -27.01 37.44 15.35
N GLY A 29 -26.95 38.78 15.22
CA GLY A 29 -25.98 39.45 14.35
C GLY A 29 -24.54 39.18 14.78
N PHE A 30 -24.27 39.19 16.09
CA PHE A 30 -22.93 38.85 16.61
C PHE A 30 -22.57 37.37 16.35
N CYS A 31 -23.48 36.45 16.60
CA CYS A 31 -23.25 35.04 16.32
C CYS A 31 -23.01 34.79 14.81
N PHE A 32 -23.79 35.40 13.94
CA PHE A 32 -23.64 35.30 12.51
C PHE A 32 -22.31 35.91 12.00
N GLY A 33 -21.96 37.10 12.52
CA GLY A 33 -20.69 37.75 12.23
C GLY A 33 -19.48 36.90 12.68
N SER A 34 -19.57 36.34 13.93
CA SER A 34 -18.54 35.44 14.43
C SER A 34 -18.40 34.16 13.61
N TRP A 35 -19.53 33.61 13.15
CA TRP A 35 -19.53 32.43 12.26
C TRP A 35 -18.87 32.73 10.91
N ILE A 36 -19.18 33.85 10.28
CA ILE A 36 -18.53 34.28 9.03
C ILE A 36 -17.03 34.50 9.22
N LEU A 37 -16.61 35.16 10.31
CA LEU A 37 -15.20 35.35 10.61
C LEU A 37 -14.46 34.02 10.83
N MET A 38 -15.08 33.07 11.49
CA MET A 38 -14.55 31.75 11.72
C MET A 38 -14.39 30.99 10.39
N GLN A 39 -15.39 31.04 9.52
CA GLN A 39 -15.34 30.42 8.16
C GLN A 39 -14.26 31.05 7.29
N THR A 40 -14.15 32.37 7.27
CA THR A 40 -13.09 33.05 6.49
C THR A 40 -11.69 32.80 7.03
N HIS A 41 -11.54 32.69 8.36
CA HIS A 41 -10.27 32.30 8.97
C HIS A 41 -9.90 30.86 8.63
N TYR A 42 -10.86 29.92 8.71
CA TYR A 42 -10.65 28.51 8.36
C TYR A 42 -10.25 28.34 6.89
N THR A 43 -10.94 29.01 5.96
CA THR A 43 -10.59 28.98 4.54
C THR A 43 -9.21 29.58 4.23
N ARG A 44 -8.83 30.67 4.93
CA ARG A 44 -7.49 31.26 4.83
C ARG A 44 -6.41 30.33 5.34
N VAL A 45 -6.62 29.66 6.49
CA VAL A 45 -5.69 28.68 7.06
C VAL A 45 -5.49 27.50 6.10
N LEU A 46 -6.58 26.98 5.53
CA LEU A 46 -6.51 25.91 4.52
C LEU A 46 -5.77 26.35 3.24
N ALA A 47 -6.04 27.55 2.77
CA ALA A 47 -5.35 28.11 1.61
C ALA A 47 -3.85 28.33 1.85
N LEU A 48 -3.48 28.83 3.03
CA LEU A 48 -2.08 28.99 3.44
C LEU A 48 -1.38 27.63 3.60
N ALA A 49 -2.03 26.64 4.22
CA ALA A 49 -1.51 25.30 4.34
C ALA A 49 -1.29 24.65 2.95
N SER A 50 -2.22 24.86 1.99
CA SER A 50 -2.08 24.38 0.62
C SER A 50 -0.97 25.09 -0.16
N LEU A 51 -0.77 26.38 0.05
CA LEU A 51 0.34 27.15 -0.52
C LEU A 51 1.68 26.73 0.08
N GLN A 52 1.76 26.53 1.38
CA GLN A 52 2.96 26.08 2.07
C GLN A 52 3.35 24.65 1.68
N SER A 53 2.36 23.77 1.43
CA SER A 53 2.61 22.43 0.89
C SER A 53 3.13 22.45 -0.55
N ARG A 54 2.81 23.49 -1.33
CA ARG A 54 3.32 23.67 -2.71
C ARG A 54 4.71 24.33 -2.75
N LEU A 55 5.10 25.09 -1.74
CA LEU A 55 6.39 25.81 -1.67
C LEU A 55 7.51 24.97 -1.04
N LEU A 56 7.19 23.99 -0.21
CA LEU A 56 8.20 23.02 0.25
C LEU A 56 8.51 22.06 -0.90
N PRO A 57 9.81 21.75 -1.19
CA PRO A 57 10.16 20.73 -2.18
C PRO A 57 9.52 19.41 -1.75
N ASN A 58 8.41 19.11 -2.37
CA ASN A 58 7.55 17.97 -2.05
C ASN A 58 8.23 16.71 -2.56
N LYS A 59 9.11 16.11 -1.74
CA LYS A 59 9.72 14.84 -2.10
C LYS A 59 8.60 13.80 -2.18
N PRO A 60 8.37 13.19 -3.35
CA PRO A 60 7.37 12.15 -3.48
C PRO A 60 7.75 10.96 -2.59
N LYS A 61 6.74 10.21 -2.13
CA LYS A 61 6.92 9.07 -1.23
C LYS A 61 6.63 7.75 -1.93
N ILE A 62 7.26 6.70 -1.41
CA ILE A 62 6.86 5.33 -1.67
C ILE A 62 6.02 4.85 -0.49
N ALA A 63 4.80 4.40 -0.75
CA ALA A 63 3.97 3.70 0.22
C ALA A 63 4.32 2.21 0.23
N PHE A 64 4.84 1.71 1.34
CA PHE A 64 5.11 0.28 1.56
C PHE A 64 3.89 -0.36 2.22
N LEU A 65 3.25 -1.29 1.50
CA LEU A 65 1.98 -1.93 1.84
C LEU A 65 2.25 -3.37 2.26
N PHE A 66 2.22 -3.62 3.55
CA PHE A 66 2.51 -4.95 4.09
C PHE A 66 1.23 -5.74 4.32
N ILE A 67 1.19 -6.95 3.76
CA ILE A 67 0.16 -7.95 4.06
C ILE A 67 0.77 -8.99 5.00
N ALA A 68 0.26 -9.02 6.22
CA ALA A 68 0.72 -9.90 7.28
C ALA A 68 -0.45 -10.66 7.90
N ARG A 69 -0.22 -11.92 8.29
CA ARG A 69 -1.24 -12.64 9.05
C ARG A 69 -1.41 -12.05 10.46
N ASN A 70 -0.30 -11.75 11.12
CA ASN A 70 -0.23 -11.20 12.47
C ASN A 70 0.96 -10.24 12.58
N ARG A 71 2.06 -10.71 13.21
CA ARG A 71 3.30 -9.96 13.39
C ARG A 71 4.04 -9.79 12.07
N LEU A 72 4.90 -8.79 12.04
CA LEU A 72 5.93 -8.62 11.03
C LEU A 72 7.26 -9.18 11.58
N PRO A 73 7.58 -10.46 11.35
CA PRO A 73 8.74 -11.10 11.98
C PRO A 73 10.07 -10.50 11.53
N LEU A 74 10.09 -9.78 10.42
CA LEU A 74 11.28 -9.14 9.84
C LEU A 74 11.34 -7.63 10.12
N ASP A 75 10.60 -7.15 11.12
CA ASP A 75 10.48 -5.75 11.50
C ASP A 75 11.84 -5.05 11.68
N MET A 76 12.82 -5.72 12.29
CA MET A 76 14.17 -5.17 12.50
C MET A 76 14.96 -4.98 11.20
N VAL A 77 14.72 -5.80 10.18
CA VAL A 77 15.35 -5.64 8.87
C VAL A 77 14.80 -4.40 8.17
N TRP A 78 13.50 -4.22 8.25
CA TRP A 78 12.83 -3.05 7.70
C TRP A 78 13.12 -1.78 8.49
N ASP A 79 13.28 -1.89 9.81
CA ASP A 79 13.76 -0.78 10.66
C ASP A 79 15.10 -0.23 10.17
N ALA A 80 16.06 -1.13 9.94
CA ALA A 80 17.36 -0.75 9.40
C ALA A 80 17.28 -0.18 7.96
N PHE A 81 16.33 -0.64 7.16
CA PHE A 81 16.10 -0.15 5.81
C PHE A 81 15.50 1.26 5.78
N PHE A 82 14.54 1.57 6.66
CA PHE A 82 13.83 2.85 6.70
C PHE A 82 14.56 3.96 7.43
N LYS A 83 15.52 3.62 8.28
CA LYS A 83 16.18 4.56 9.19
C LYS A 83 16.82 5.74 8.48
N GLY A 84 16.36 6.96 8.84
CA GLY A 84 16.85 8.23 8.31
C GLY A 84 16.21 8.66 6.98
N GLU A 85 15.13 7.98 6.58
CA GLU A 85 14.46 8.21 5.30
C GLU A 85 12.98 8.63 5.44
N GLU A 86 12.58 9.05 6.61
CA GLU A 86 11.19 9.26 7.07
C GLU A 86 10.39 10.21 6.15
N SER A 87 11.07 11.13 5.46
CA SER A 87 10.42 12.06 4.53
C SER A 87 10.06 11.46 3.16
N ARG A 88 10.57 10.24 2.84
CA ARG A 88 10.48 9.63 1.50
C ARG A 88 9.61 8.39 1.45
N PHE A 89 9.03 7.95 2.56
CA PHE A 89 8.16 6.78 2.58
C PHE A 89 6.98 6.95 3.54
N SER A 90 6.01 6.06 3.39
CA SER A 90 4.94 5.77 4.34
C SER A 90 4.75 4.26 4.44
N VAL A 91 4.26 3.78 5.60
CA VAL A 91 4.04 2.35 5.87
C VAL A 91 2.59 2.13 6.25
N PHE A 92 1.98 1.13 5.64
CA PHE A 92 0.63 0.65 5.94
C PHE A 92 0.67 -0.86 6.09
N VAL A 93 -0.05 -1.39 7.07
CA VAL A 93 -0.06 -2.82 7.35
C VAL A 93 -1.49 -3.32 7.43
N HIS A 94 -1.81 -4.34 6.65
CA HIS A 94 -3.01 -5.13 6.83
C HIS A 94 -2.65 -6.38 7.63
N SER A 95 -3.27 -6.55 8.79
CA SER A 95 -3.17 -7.74 9.64
C SER A 95 -4.57 -8.32 9.85
N ARG A 96 -4.68 -9.51 10.43
CA ARG A 96 -5.99 -10.03 10.79
C ARG A 96 -6.75 -9.06 11.71
N PRO A 97 -8.08 -9.02 11.66
CA PRO A 97 -8.90 -8.20 12.54
C PRO A 97 -8.53 -8.37 14.02
N GLY A 98 -8.47 -7.27 14.77
CA GLY A 98 -8.14 -7.26 16.20
C GLY A 98 -6.66 -7.43 16.55
N PHE A 99 -5.76 -7.65 15.58
CA PHE A 99 -4.32 -7.66 15.85
C PHE A 99 -3.78 -6.23 15.88
N LEU A 100 -3.02 -5.89 16.94
CA LEU A 100 -2.47 -4.55 17.14
C LEU A 100 -0.94 -4.55 17.01
N LEU A 101 -0.42 -3.63 16.19
CA LEU A 101 1.01 -3.33 16.10
C LEU A 101 1.38 -2.30 17.18
N ASN A 102 1.76 -2.81 18.34
CA ASN A 102 2.17 -2.01 19.50
C ASN A 102 3.57 -2.45 19.99
N LYS A 103 4.07 -1.84 21.07
CA LYS A 103 5.40 -2.14 21.62
C LYS A 103 5.60 -3.60 22.05
N ALA A 104 4.53 -4.37 22.29
CA ALA A 104 4.60 -5.80 22.62
C ALA A 104 4.68 -6.68 21.36
N THR A 105 4.27 -6.19 20.20
CA THR A 105 4.14 -6.96 18.97
C THR A 105 5.15 -6.59 17.88
N THR A 106 5.76 -5.40 17.94
CA THR A 106 6.87 -4.97 17.07
C THR A 106 7.96 -4.26 17.85
N ARG A 107 9.20 -4.35 17.36
CA ARG A 107 10.37 -3.65 17.90
C ARG A 107 10.77 -2.44 17.06
N SER A 108 10.10 -2.21 15.92
CA SER A 108 10.37 -1.09 15.04
C SER A 108 9.34 0.01 15.25
N GLU A 109 9.80 1.23 15.44
CA GLU A 109 8.92 2.41 15.55
C GLU A 109 8.19 2.71 14.24
N TYR A 110 8.72 2.30 13.10
CA TYR A 110 8.10 2.50 11.79
C TYR A 110 6.81 1.69 11.59
N PHE A 111 6.60 0.64 12.40
CA PHE A 111 5.39 -0.19 12.33
C PHE A 111 4.39 0.08 13.47
N LEU A 112 4.78 0.85 14.49
CA LEU A 112 3.85 1.18 15.60
C LEU A 112 2.61 1.91 15.05
N ASN A 113 1.42 1.36 15.37
CA ASN A 113 0.12 1.92 14.96
C ASN A 113 -0.04 2.10 13.44
N ARG A 114 0.65 1.29 12.62
CA ARG A 114 0.58 1.36 11.15
C ARG A 114 -0.39 0.37 10.53
N GLN A 115 -1.06 -0.44 11.32
CA GLN A 115 -2.14 -1.26 10.78
C GLN A 115 -3.34 -0.40 10.40
N VAL A 116 -4.01 -0.80 9.33
CA VAL A 116 -5.29 -0.20 8.93
C VAL A 116 -6.39 -0.67 9.90
N ASN A 117 -7.33 0.21 10.22
CA ASN A 117 -8.36 -0.03 11.23
C ASN A 117 -9.54 -0.88 10.73
N ASP A 118 -9.72 -0.95 9.41
CA ASP A 118 -10.74 -1.68 8.67
C ASP A 118 -10.21 -3.00 8.07
N SER A 119 -9.18 -3.59 8.72
CA SER A 119 -8.65 -4.90 8.33
C SER A 119 -9.72 -5.98 8.35
N ILE A 120 -9.70 -6.84 7.35
CA ILE A 120 -10.63 -7.96 7.17
C ILE A 120 -9.94 -9.30 7.40
N GLN A 121 -10.74 -10.36 7.61
CA GLN A 121 -10.22 -11.72 7.56
C GLN A 121 -9.87 -12.07 6.12
N VAL A 122 -8.64 -12.52 5.92
CA VAL A 122 -8.12 -12.89 4.60
C VAL A 122 -7.90 -14.39 4.53
N ASP A 123 -8.50 -15.02 3.53
CA ASP A 123 -8.28 -16.41 3.19
C ASP A 123 -7.38 -16.52 1.95
N TRP A 124 -6.34 -17.35 2.06
CA TRP A 124 -5.34 -17.47 1.02
C TRP A 124 -5.93 -18.03 -0.28
N GLY A 125 -5.69 -17.31 -1.39
CA GLY A 125 -6.21 -17.69 -2.71
C GLY A 125 -7.65 -17.27 -2.96
N GLU A 126 -8.25 -16.45 -2.11
CA GLU A 126 -9.61 -15.93 -2.27
C GLU A 126 -9.64 -14.41 -2.56
N ALA A 127 -10.80 -13.93 -2.99
CA ALA A 127 -11.04 -12.52 -3.29
C ALA A 127 -10.81 -11.59 -2.08
N SER A 128 -10.86 -12.11 -0.85
CA SER A 128 -10.53 -11.37 0.37
C SER A 128 -9.07 -10.86 0.41
N MET A 129 -8.13 -11.52 -0.30
CA MET A 129 -6.77 -10.98 -0.47
C MET A 129 -6.77 -9.68 -1.27
N ILE A 130 -7.55 -9.66 -2.32
CA ILE A 130 -7.77 -8.51 -3.20
C ILE A 130 -8.35 -7.34 -2.43
N GLU A 131 -9.37 -7.63 -1.65
CA GLU A 131 -10.04 -6.64 -0.81
C GLU A 131 -9.06 -6.02 0.21
N ALA A 132 -8.22 -6.84 0.85
CA ALA A 132 -7.17 -6.37 1.75
C ALA A 132 -6.15 -5.45 1.04
N GLU A 133 -5.79 -5.77 -0.20
CA GLU A 133 -4.91 -4.94 -1.02
C GLU A 133 -5.57 -3.60 -1.40
N ARG A 134 -6.86 -3.63 -1.74
CA ARG A 134 -7.65 -2.41 -2.02
C ARG A 134 -7.77 -1.52 -0.78
N ILE A 135 -8.01 -2.11 0.40
CA ILE A 135 -8.04 -1.38 1.68
C ILE A 135 -6.69 -0.66 1.92
N LEU A 136 -5.57 -1.37 1.76
CA LEU A 136 -4.24 -0.77 1.88
C LEU A 136 -4.03 0.39 0.91
N LEU A 137 -4.46 0.25 -0.35
CA LEU A 137 -4.37 1.31 -1.36
C LEU A 137 -5.25 2.50 -0.98
N MET A 138 -6.48 2.28 -0.53
CA MET A 138 -7.39 3.36 -0.11
C MET A 138 -6.76 4.23 0.99
N HIS A 139 -6.19 3.60 2.00
CA HIS A 139 -5.49 4.32 3.07
C HIS A 139 -4.24 5.06 2.56
N ALA A 140 -3.45 4.41 1.73
CA ALA A 140 -2.21 4.99 1.24
C ALA A 140 -2.43 6.14 0.23
N LEU A 141 -3.50 6.12 -0.54
CA LEU A 141 -3.88 7.17 -1.48
C LEU A 141 -4.32 8.47 -0.79
N GLN A 142 -4.66 8.44 0.49
CA GLN A 142 -5.02 9.63 1.28
C GLN A 142 -3.83 10.61 1.42
N ASP A 143 -2.58 10.13 1.43
CA ASP A 143 -1.41 11.01 1.35
C ASP A 143 -1.11 11.33 -0.13
N PRO A 144 -1.31 12.59 -0.59
CA PRO A 144 -1.05 12.98 -1.97
C PRO A 144 0.43 12.88 -2.36
N LYS A 145 1.34 12.72 -1.39
CA LYS A 145 2.78 12.53 -1.65
C LYS A 145 3.14 11.10 -2.04
N ASN A 146 2.26 10.13 -1.78
CA ASN A 146 2.48 8.74 -2.16
C ASN A 146 2.31 8.58 -3.67
N GLU A 147 3.42 8.48 -4.40
CA GLU A 147 3.46 8.36 -5.86
C GLU A 147 3.67 6.91 -6.33
N ARG A 148 4.16 6.05 -5.44
CA ARG A 148 4.41 4.63 -5.70
C ARG A 148 3.92 3.78 -4.55
N PHE A 149 3.39 2.60 -4.86
CA PHE A 149 2.75 1.67 -3.92
C PHE A 149 3.38 0.30 -4.07
N VAL A 150 4.09 -0.16 -3.06
CA VAL A 150 4.86 -1.41 -3.08
C VAL A 150 4.21 -2.44 -2.17
N PHE A 151 3.70 -3.53 -2.74
CA PHE A 151 3.14 -4.64 -1.96
C PHE A 151 4.20 -5.62 -1.49
N LEU A 152 4.16 -5.95 -0.21
CA LEU A 152 5.14 -6.81 0.46
C LEU A 152 4.46 -7.77 1.44
N SER A 153 5.02 -8.96 1.59
CA SER A 153 4.61 -9.88 2.65
C SER A 153 5.43 -9.69 3.92
N ASP A 154 4.97 -10.28 5.01
CA ASP A 154 5.66 -10.40 6.29
C ASP A 154 7.01 -11.14 6.22
N SER A 155 7.28 -11.84 5.13
CA SER A 155 8.49 -12.65 4.88
C SER A 155 9.39 -12.11 3.77
N CYS A 156 9.15 -10.87 3.31
CA CYS A 156 10.00 -10.16 2.35
C CYS A 156 11.16 -9.45 3.04
N ILE A 157 12.31 -9.41 2.35
CA ILE A 157 13.48 -8.60 2.70
C ILE A 157 13.84 -7.64 1.57
N PRO A 158 14.39 -6.45 1.85
CA PRO A 158 15.01 -5.59 0.85
C PRO A 158 16.36 -6.15 0.44
N LEU A 159 16.69 -6.09 -0.85
CA LEU A 159 18.01 -6.54 -1.37
C LEU A 159 19.03 -5.40 -1.42
N TYR A 160 18.59 -4.16 -1.46
CA TYR A 160 19.39 -2.94 -1.58
C TYR A 160 19.02 -1.95 -0.48
N ASN A 161 19.83 -0.89 -0.29
CA ASN A 161 19.50 0.20 0.61
C ASN A 161 18.29 1.01 0.11
N PHE A 162 17.70 1.81 1.00
CA PHE A 162 16.55 2.61 0.69
C PHE A 162 16.81 3.59 -0.47
N GLY A 163 17.95 4.26 -0.47
CA GLY A 163 18.29 5.24 -1.51
C GLY A 163 18.26 4.62 -2.92
N TYR A 164 18.95 3.49 -3.11
CA TYR A 164 18.93 2.77 -4.39
C TYR A 164 17.51 2.32 -4.78
N THR A 165 16.77 1.75 -3.82
CA THR A 165 15.39 1.27 -4.05
C THR A 165 14.46 2.44 -4.43
N TYR A 166 14.58 3.57 -3.74
CA TYR A 166 13.82 4.78 -4.01
C TYR A 166 14.10 5.32 -5.42
N GLU A 167 15.37 5.53 -5.75
CA GLU A 167 15.76 6.04 -7.06
C GLU A 167 15.30 5.11 -8.20
N TYR A 168 15.43 3.80 -7.99
CA TYR A 168 14.99 2.83 -8.98
C TYR A 168 13.49 2.95 -9.25
N ILE A 169 12.66 2.88 -8.20
CA ILE A 169 11.20 2.90 -8.30
C ILE A 169 10.68 4.26 -8.80
N MET A 170 11.24 5.36 -8.30
CA MET A 170 10.80 6.70 -8.66
C MET A 170 11.26 7.13 -10.06
N SER A 171 12.32 6.51 -10.59
CA SER A 171 12.86 6.84 -11.90
C SER A 171 12.07 6.28 -13.08
N THR A 172 11.14 5.36 -12.84
CA THR A 172 10.31 4.73 -13.88
C THR A 172 8.93 5.36 -13.92
N SER A 173 8.35 5.48 -15.11
CA SER A 173 6.96 5.94 -15.29
C SER A 173 5.94 4.79 -15.24
N THR A 174 6.40 3.54 -15.28
CA THR A 174 5.54 2.35 -15.37
C THR A 174 5.31 1.70 -14.01
N SER A 175 4.19 0.99 -13.87
CA SER A 175 3.98 0.02 -12.81
C SER A 175 4.67 -1.30 -13.13
N PHE A 176 5.09 -2.03 -12.10
CA PHE A 176 5.63 -3.38 -12.24
C PHE A 176 4.54 -4.39 -11.81
N VAL A 177 3.98 -5.07 -12.81
CA VAL A 177 2.92 -6.06 -12.63
C VAL A 177 3.31 -7.32 -13.37
N ASP A 178 3.67 -8.35 -12.62
CA ASP A 178 3.97 -9.65 -13.22
C ASP A 178 2.73 -10.22 -13.91
N SER A 179 2.80 -10.51 -15.18
CA SER A 179 1.67 -10.91 -15.99
C SER A 179 2.09 -11.77 -17.17
N PHE A 180 1.59 -13.02 -17.23
CA PHE A 180 1.86 -13.97 -18.31
C PHE A 180 0.69 -14.93 -18.54
N ALA A 181 0.59 -15.52 -19.73
CA ALA A 181 -0.50 -16.42 -20.09
C ALA A 181 -0.55 -17.64 -19.16
N ASP A 182 -1.74 -18.04 -18.73
CA ASP A 182 -1.96 -19.25 -17.94
C ASP A 182 -2.59 -20.34 -18.80
N ASN A 183 -1.81 -21.38 -19.12
CA ASN A 183 -2.24 -22.48 -19.97
C ASN A 183 -2.78 -23.67 -19.17
N LYS A 184 -2.90 -23.56 -17.83
CA LYS A 184 -3.42 -24.67 -17.03
C LYS A 184 -4.94 -24.70 -17.04
N GLU A 185 -5.48 -25.84 -17.49
CA GLU A 185 -6.92 -26.08 -17.46
C GLU A 185 -7.53 -25.95 -16.05
N GLY A 186 -8.79 -25.53 -16.00
CA GLY A 186 -9.58 -25.45 -14.78
C GLY A 186 -9.27 -24.29 -13.83
N ARG A 187 -8.37 -23.37 -14.20
CA ARG A 187 -8.10 -22.17 -13.41
C ARG A 187 -9.03 -21.01 -13.75
N TYR A 188 -9.32 -20.82 -15.02
CA TYR A 188 -10.30 -19.84 -15.47
C TYR A 188 -11.73 -20.30 -15.15
N ASN A 189 -12.56 -19.41 -14.64
CA ASN A 189 -13.98 -19.67 -14.44
C ASN A 189 -14.80 -19.03 -15.58
N PRO A 190 -15.47 -19.80 -16.43
CA PRO A 190 -16.25 -19.26 -17.55
C PRO A 190 -17.36 -18.29 -17.15
N LYS A 191 -17.82 -18.32 -15.89
CA LYS A 191 -18.79 -17.34 -15.36
C LYS A 191 -18.24 -15.93 -15.25
N MET A 192 -16.95 -15.72 -15.44
CA MET A 192 -16.32 -14.40 -15.50
C MET A 192 -16.52 -13.69 -16.84
N ASP A 193 -16.84 -14.45 -17.90
CA ASP A 193 -17.19 -13.91 -19.23
C ASP A 193 -18.56 -13.19 -19.17
N PRO A 194 -18.82 -12.08 -19.88
CA PRO A 194 -17.91 -11.39 -20.82
C PRO A 194 -17.02 -10.32 -20.16
N VAL A 195 -17.14 -10.09 -18.83
CA VAL A 195 -16.39 -9.03 -18.14
C VAL A 195 -14.89 -9.32 -18.16
N ILE A 196 -14.52 -10.59 -17.95
CA ILE A 196 -13.14 -11.07 -18.02
C ILE A 196 -13.10 -12.24 -18.99
N PRO A 197 -12.94 -12.00 -20.30
CA PRO A 197 -12.87 -13.07 -21.26
C PRO A 197 -11.57 -13.89 -21.12
N VAL A 198 -11.61 -15.17 -21.49
CA VAL A 198 -10.49 -16.11 -21.29
C VAL A 198 -9.16 -15.64 -21.91
N HIS A 199 -9.23 -14.94 -23.03
CA HIS A 199 -8.01 -14.41 -23.68
C HIS A 199 -7.35 -13.26 -22.89
N ASN A 200 -8.06 -12.64 -21.94
CA ASN A 200 -7.52 -11.66 -21.00
C ASN A 200 -7.03 -12.31 -19.70
N TRP A 201 -7.30 -13.61 -19.49
CA TRP A 201 -6.85 -14.30 -18.29
C TRP A 201 -5.33 -14.46 -18.26
N ARG A 202 -4.69 -13.99 -17.21
CA ARG A 202 -3.23 -14.01 -17.04
C ARG A 202 -2.84 -14.58 -15.68
N LYS A 203 -1.60 -14.96 -15.53
CA LYS A 203 -0.92 -15.39 -14.30
C LYS A 203 0.19 -14.43 -13.90
N GLY A 204 0.42 -14.24 -12.57
CA GLY A 204 1.45 -13.36 -12.11
C GLY A 204 1.68 -13.39 -10.60
N SER A 205 2.55 -12.52 -10.14
CA SER A 205 2.86 -12.32 -8.72
C SER A 205 1.96 -11.23 -8.13
N GLN A 206 1.45 -11.44 -6.92
CA GLN A 206 0.73 -10.41 -6.17
C GLN A 206 1.64 -9.28 -5.64
N TRP A 207 2.95 -9.45 -5.75
CA TRP A 207 3.94 -8.49 -5.24
C TRP A 207 4.23 -7.45 -6.32
N VAL A 208 3.31 -6.54 -6.48
CA VAL A 208 3.36 -5.50 -7.52
C VAL A 208 3.88 -4.19 -6.97
N VAL A 209 4.35 -3.32 -7.88
CA VAL A 209 4.66 -1.92 -7.60
C VAL A 209 3.82 -1.06 -8.54
N LEU A 210 2.92 -0.27 -7.97
CA LEU A 210 1.99 0.55 -8.74
C LEU A 210 2.40 2.03 -8.75
N THR A 211 2.14 2.70 -9.86
CA THR A 211 2.05 4.16 -9.92
C THR A 211 0.75 4.62 -9.23
N ARG A 212 0.67 5.89 -8.84
CA ARG A 212 -0.54 6.48 -8.27
C ARG A 212 -1.76 6.30 -9.18
N LYS A 213 -1.58 6.59 -10.48
CA LYS A 213 -2.63 6.39 -11.49
C LYS A 213 -3.23 4.97 -11.46
N HIS A 214 -2.37 3.94 -11.44
CA HIS A 214 -2.84 2.56 -11.41
C HIS A 214 -3.43 2.16 -10.05
N ALA A 215 -2.93 2.68 -8.95
CA ALA A 215 -3.52 2.48 -7.62
C ALA A 215 -4.95 3.05 -7.54
N GLU A 216 -5.17 4.25 -8.07
CA GLU A 216 -6.48 4.88 -8.17
C GLU A 216 -7.44 4.07 -9.06
N VAL A 217 -6.95 3.54 -10.20
CA VAL A 217 -7.73 2.65 -11.06
C VAL A 217 -8.20 1.41 -10.30
N VAL A 218 -7.31 0.77 -9.50
CA VAL A 218 -7.65 -0.44 -8.72
C VAL A 218 -8.67 -0.14 -7.63
N VAL A 219 -8.52 0.97 -6.91
CA VAL A 219 -9.44 1.35 -5.82
C VAL A 219 -10.82 1.71 -6.35
N ASN A 220 -10.88 2.42 -7.48
CA ASN A 220 -12.14 2.88 -8.07
C ASN A 220 -12.85 1.81 -8.91
N ASP A 221 -12.31 0.59 -8.98
CA ASP A 221 -12.93 -0.49 -9.74
C ASP A 221 -14.23 -0.99 -9.12
N THR A 222 -15.28 -0.94 -9.90
CA THR A 222 -16.63 -1.42 -9.58
C THR A 222 -17.10 -2.53 -10.52
N THR A 223 -16.26 -2.97 -11.46
CA THR A 223 -16.65 -3.92 -12.50
C THR A 223 -15.96 -5.25 -12.36
N VAL A 224 -14.63 -5.25 -12.27
CA VAL A 224 -13.81 -6.47 -12.26
C VAL A 224 -13.76 -7.10 -10.85
N PHE A 225 -13.57 -6.31 -9.82
CA PHE A 225 -13.50 -6.82 -8.44
C PHE A 225 -14.76 -7.57 -8.01
N PRO A 226 -16.01 -7.10 -8.26
CA PRO A 226 -17.21 -7.88 -7.96
C PRO A 226 -17.25 -9.24 -8.66
N ILE A 227 -16.75 -9.35 -9.90
CA ILE A 227 -16.65 -10.63 -10.60
C ILE A 227 -15.73 -11.60 -9.87
N PHE A 228 -14.58 -11.12 -9.37
CA PHE A 228 -13.70 -11.95 -8.54
C PHE A 228 -14.36 -12.35 -7.23
N GLN A 229 -15.05 -11.45 -6.55
CA GLN A 229 -15.75 -11.77 -5.30
C GLN A 229 -16.77 -12.91 -5.48
N HIS A 230 -17.48 -12.93 -6.60
CA HIS A 230 -18.53 -13.92 -6.86
C HIS A 230 -18.02 -15.23 -7.48
N HIS A 231 -16.94 -15.17 -8.26
CA HIS A 231 -16.52 -16.28 -9.12
C HIS A 231 -15.11 -16.79 -8.87
N CYS A 232 -14.31 -16.14 -7.97
CA CYS A 232 -13.02 -16.67 -7.59
C CYS A 232 -13.21 -17.95 -6.75
N LYS A 233 -12.61 -19.05 -7.20
CA LYS A 233 -12.73 -20.34 -6.49
C LYS A 233 -11.91 -20.32 -5.20
N ARG A 234 -12.45 -20.88 -4.10
CA ARG A 234 -11.80 -21.11 -2.81
C ARG A 234 -10.46 -21.86 -2.86
N ARG A 235 -10.09 -22.47 -3.99
CA ARG A 235 -8.88 -23.31 -4.15
C ARG A 235 -7.96 -22.88 -5.28
N SER A 236 -8.21 -21.73 -5.91
CA SER A 236 -7.28 -21.20 -6.91
C SER A 236 -6.18 -20.40 -6.23
N LEU A 237 -4.95 -20.56 -6.72
CA LEU A 237 -3.81 -19.75 -6.29
C LEU A 237 -4.13 -18.25 -6.45
N PRO A 238 -3.59 -17.37 -5.58
CA PRO A 238 -3.78 -15.94 -5.71
C PRO A 238 -3.08 -15.45 -6.98
N GLU A 239 -3.87 -15.23 -7.98
CA GLU A 239 -3.43 -14.88 -9.32
C GLU A 239 -4.01 -13.55 -9.75
N PHE A 240 -4.04 -12.63 -8.85
CA PHE A 240 -4.98 -11.58 -8.71
C PHE A 240 -4.75 -10.29 -9.54
N TRP A 241 -3.54 -9.89 -9.80
CA TRP A 241 -3.27 -8.65 -10.54
C TRP A 241 -3.39 -8.79 -12.07
N ARG A 242 -4.15 -9.76 -12.53
CA ARG A 242 -4.05 -10.28 -13.85
C ARG A 242 -4.95 -9.70 -14.89
N ASP A 243 -6.15 -9.38 -14.51
CA ASP A 243 -7.21 -9.29 -15.47
C ASP A 243 -8.06 -8.06 -15.29
N ARG A 244 -7.40 -6.95 -15.11
CA ARG A 244 -8.05 -5.82 -15.71
C ARG A 244 -7.73 -5.85 -17.18
N PRO A 245 -8.73 -5.77 -18.05
CA PRO A 245 -8.54 -4.98 -19.22
C PRO A 245 -8.21 -3.59 -18.66
N PHE A 246 -6.92 -3.32 -18.49
CA PHE A 246 -6.48 -1.93 -18.41
C PHE A 246 -7.15 -1.32 -19.61
N GLN A 247 -8.06 -0.37 -19.38
CA GLN A 247 -8.73 0.34 -20.45
C GLN A 247 -7.72 0.58 -21.53
N GLU A 248 -8.05 0.29 -22.77
CA GLU A 248 -7.16 0.35 -23.92
C GLU A 248 -6.15 1.47 -23.79
N GLY A 249 -4.87 1.14 -23.74
CA GLY A 249 -3.75 2.09 -23.60
C GLY A 249 -2.96 2.05 -22.28
N LEU A 250 -3.47 1.49 -21.18
CA LEU A 250 -2.72 1.40 -19.92
C LEU A 250 -1.67 0.29 -19.89
N GLU A 251 -1.77 -0.72 -20.76
CA GLU A 251 -0.80 -1.81 -20.88
C GLU A 251 0.61 -1.32 -21.21
N ARG A 252 0.72 -0.24 -21.96
CA ARG A 252 2.01 0.42 -22.27
C ARG A 252 2.69 1.05 -21.06
N GLU A 253 1.92 1.29 -19.99
CA GLU A 253 2.39 1.85 -18.73
C GLU A 253 2.75 0.75 -17.70
N ILE A 254 2.84 -0.50 -18.15
CA ILE A 254 3.16 -1.66 -17.31
C ILE A 254 4.44 -2.33 -17.79
N THR A 255 5.37 -2.51 -16.87
CA THR A 255 6.47 -3.46 -17.01
C THR A 255 6.00 -4.81 -16.50
N ARG A 256 5.91 -5.80 -17.41
CA ARG A 256 5.29 -7.13 -17.14
C ARG A 256 6.22 -8.06 -16.36
N ARG A 257 6.69 -7.63 -15.20
CA ARG A 257 7.48 -8.40 -14.22
C ARG A 257 7.29 -7.87 -12.81
N SER A 258 7.59 -8.69 -11.81
CA SER A 258 7.67 -8.27 -10.41
C SER A 258 9.05 -7.70 -10.06
N LEU A 259 9.12 -6.83 -9.05
CA LEU A 259 10.37 -6.41 -8.39
C LEU A 259 10.69 -7.26 -7.14
N THR A 260 9.88 -8.29 -6.85
CA THR A 260 10.07 -9.20 -5.72
C THR A 260 10.39 -10.61 -6.21
N HIS A 261 11.60 -11.07 -5.91
CA HIS A 261 12.02 -12.44 -6.20
C HIS A 261 11.27 -13.44 -5.32
N SER A 262 10.73 -14.48 -5.93
CA SER A 262 10.14 -15.66 -5.27
C SER A 262 10.66 -16.91 -5.95
N SER A 263 11.40 -17.76 -5.23
CA SER A 263 11.88 -19.03 -5.77
C SER A 263 10.79 -20.09 -5.62
N TRP A 264 10.46 -20.75 -6.73
CA TRP A 264 9.50 -21.86 -6.79
C TRP A 264 10.26 -23.15 -7.01
N ASP A 265 10.56 -23.87 -5.93
CA ASP A 265 11.16 -25.19 -6.03
C ASP A 265 10.07 -26.26 -6.11
N LEU A 266 9.96 -26.85 -7.30
CA LEU A 266 9.02 -27.93 -7.56
C LEU A 266 9.52 -29.28 -7.06
N SER A 267 10.83 -29.41 -6.74
CA SER A 267 11.47 -30.67 -6.37
C SER A 267 11.46 -30.98 -4.87
N SER A 268 11.38 -29.95 -4.01
CA SER A 268 11.66 -30.07 -2.57
C SER A 268 10.48 -30.51 -1.70
N SER A 269 9.25 -30.53 -2.26
CA SER A 269 8.08 -31.00 -1.50
C SER A 269 8.02 -32.52 -1.44
N LYS A 270 8.01 -33.10 -0.22
CA LYS A 270 7.78 -34.53 0.02
C LYS A 270 6.39 -34.97 -0.40
N ASP A 271 5.44 -34.03 -0.46
CA ASP A 271 4.05 -34.25 -0.87
C ASP A 271 3.89 -33.81 -2.34
N PRO A 272 3.73 -34.78 -3.31
CA PRO A 272 3.60 -34.47 -4.73
C PRO A 272 2.41 -33.54 -5.04
N GLU A 273 1.32 -33.63 -4.27
CA GLU A 273 0.10 -32.84 -4.47
C GLU A 273 0.29 -31.37 -4.08
N ARG A 274 1.29 -31.07 -3.22
CA ARG A 274 1.61 -29.72 -2.76
C ARG A 274 2.81 -29.07 -3.44
N ARG A 275 3.42 -29.76 -4.40
CA ARG A 275 4.53 -29.22 -5.17
C ARG A 275 4.09 -27.96 -5.94
N GLY A 276 4.84 -26.87 -5.75
CA GLY A 276 4.57 -25.60 -6.44
C GLY A 276 3.42 -24.77 -5.85
N TRP A 277 2.86 -25.13 -4.70
CA TRP A 277 1.82 -24.33 -4.04
C TRP A 277 2.38 -23.14 -3.26
N HIS A 278 3.61 -23.26 -2.78
CA HIS A 278 4.28 -22.21 -2.02
C HIS A 278 5.71 -21.99 -2.49
N PRO A 279 6.19 -20.74 -2.52
CA PRO A 279 7.61 -20.48 -2.76
C PRO A 279 8.47 -21.07 -1.65
N LEU A 280 9.72 -21.37 -2.01
CA LEU A 280 10.77 -21.81 -1.08
C LEU A 280 10.91 -20.82 0.08
N THR A 281 11.04 -21.35 1.29
CA THR A 281 11.32 -20.55 2.49
C THR A 281 12.78 -20.74 2.92
N TYR A 282 13.58 -19.69 2.75
CA TYR A 282 15.00 -19.68 3.14
C TYR A 282 15.13 -19.67 4.67
N LYS A 283 15.82 -20.67 5.18
CA LYS A 283 16.13 -20.86 6.61
C LYS A 283 17.49 -20.25 6.94
N PHE A 284 17.90 -20.32 8.21
CA PHE A 284 19.17 -19.81 8.68
C PHE A 284 20.38 -20.36 7.90
N SER A 285 20.39 -21.67 7.61
CA SER A 285 21.46 -22.32 6.83
C SER A 285 21.59 -21.75 5.41
N ASP A 286 20.47 -21.40 4.79
CA ASP A 286 20.41 -20.96 3.39
C ASP A 286 20.81 -19.49 3.22
N ALA A 287 20.77 -18.72 4.31
CA ALA A 287 21.02 -17.28 4.33
C ALA A 287 22.52 -16.96 4.20
N THR A 288 23.04 -17.00 2.99
CA THR A 288 24.44 -16.74 2.66
C THR A 288 24.60 -15.51 1.76
N PRO A 289 25.78 -14.85 1.75
CA PRO A 289 26.09 -13.79 0.79
C PRO A 289 25.95 -14.25 -0.66
N MET A 290 26.29 -15.53 -0.94
CA MET A 290 26.21 -16.11 -2.27
C MET A 290 24.76 -16.19 -2.75
N LEU A 291 23.81 -16.61 -1.91
CA LEU A 291 22.40 -16.60 -2.21
C LEU A 291 21.91 -15.19 -2.60
N ILE A 292 22.25 -14.18 -1.81
CA ILE A 292 21.85 -12.81 -2.11
C ILE A 292 22.49 -12.33 -3.40
N LYS A 293 23.77 -12.66 -3.63
CA LYS A 293 24.46 -12.34 -4.88
C LYS A 293 23.78 -12.99 -6.07
N SER A 294 23.45 -14.29 -6.00
CA SER A 294 22.79 -15.01 -7.12
C SER A 294 21.44 -14.39 -7.47
N ILE A 295 20.64 -13.95 -6.49
CA ILE A 295 19.37 -13.25 -6.74
C ILE A 295 19.62 -11.88 -7.39
N LYS A 296 20.63 -11.12 -6.91
CA LYS A 296 21.00 -9.81 -7.45
C LYS A 296 21.58 -9.86 -8.87
N ASP A 297 22.15 -10.97 -9.25
CA ASP A 297 22.80 -11.16 -10.56
C ASP A 297 21.81 -11.59 -11.65
N ILE A 298 20.55 -11.88 -11.30
CA ILE A 298 19.51 -12.13 -12.30
C ILE A 298 19.28 -10.85 -13.10
N ASP A 299 19.44 -10.94 -14.41
CA ASP A 299 19.33 -9.83 -15.36
C ASP A 299 18.14 -9.94 -16.32
N ASN A 300 17.47 -11.11 -16.35
CA ASN A 300 16.27 -11.34 -17.14
C ASN A 300 15.34 -12.37 -16.49
N ILE A 301 14.07 -12.36 -16.91
CA ILE A 301 13.04 -13.33 -16.49
C ILE A 301 12.48 -13.99 -17.74
N TYR A 302 12.43 -15.33 -17.77
CA TYR A 302 11.87 -16.07 -18.89
C TYR A 302 10.48 -16.60 -18.55
N TYR A 303 9.50 -16.30 -19.38
CA TYR A 303 8.11 -16.73 -19.27
C TYR A 303 7.83 -17.82 -20.31
N GLU A 304 7.88 -19.08 -19.87
CA GLU A 304 7.75 -20.26 -20.73
C GLU A 304 6.45 -20.29 -21.51
N THR A 305 5.33 -19.95 -20.88
CA THR A 305 3.99 -19.99 -21.51
C THR A 305 3.80 -18.97 -22.63
N GLU A 306 4.65 -17.97 -22.72
CA GLU A 306 4.62 -16.93 -23.75
C GLU A 306 5.87 -16.94 -24.63
N TYR A 307 6.85 -17.81 -24.35
CA TYR A 307 8.19 -17.80 -24.97
C TYR A 307 8.83 -16.40 -24.90
N ARG A 308 8.49 -15.63 -23.87
CA ARG A 308 8.92 -14.25 -23.69
C ARG A 308 10.06 -14.14 -22.69
N ARG A 309 11.09 -13.40 -23.06
CA ARG A 309 12.20 -13.03 -22.19
C ARG A 309 12.11 -11.53 -21.87
N GLU A 310 12.01 -11.23 -20.59
CA GLU A 310 11.99 -9.87 -20.08
C GLU A 310 13.37 -9.50 -19.56
N TRP A 311 14.10 -8.69 -20.34
CA TRP A 311 15.39 -8.14 -19.90
C TRP A 311 15.16 -6.99 -18.92
N CYS A 312 15.87 -7.01 -17.80
CA CYS A 312 15.68 -6.01 -16.76
C CYS A 312 16.43 -4.73 -17.12
N SER A 313 15.68 -3.69 -17.36
CA SER A 313 16.23 -2.37 -17.69
C SER A 313 15.54 -1.25 -16.89
N SER A 314 16.23 -0.13 -16.74
CA SER A 314 15.71 1.11 -16.20
C SER A 314 16.32 2.28 -17.01
N LYS A 315 15.47 3.17 -17.53
CA LYS A 315 15.89 4.26 -18.43
C LYS A 315 16.73 3.80 -19.62
N GLY A 316 16.36 2.66 -20.21
CA GLY A 316 17.05 2.09 -21.38
C GLY A 316 18.43 1.48 -21.10
N LYS A 317 18.86 1.37 -19.83
CA LYS A 317 20.11 0.73 -19.44
C LYS A 317 19.83 -0.55 -18.66
N PRO A 318 20.70 -1.59 -18.79
CA PRO A 318 20.60 -2.79 -17.98
C PRO A 318 20.52 -2.45 -16.49
N SER A 319 19.60 -3.09 -15.78
CA SER A 319 19.37 -2.84 -14.37
C SER A 319 19.03 -4.12 -13.61
N LYS A 320 18.90 -4.04 -12.31
CA LYS A 320 18.56 -5.20 -11.49
C LYS A 320 17.10 -5.59 -11.67
N CYS A 321 16.84 -6.90 -11.72
CA CYS A 321 15.47 -7.42 -11.85
C CYS A 321 14.67 -7.26 -10.56
N PHE A 322 15.31 -7.54 -9.42
CA PHE A 322 14.63 -7.62 -8.12
C PHE A 322 15.21 -6.64 -7.11
N LEU A 323 14.33 -5.95 -6.41
CA LEU A 323 14.65 -5.06 -5.28
C LEU A 323 14.35 -5.71 -3.94
N PHE A 324 13.47 -6.71 -3.95
CA PHE A 324 13.02 -7.44 -2.79
C PHE A 324 13.12 -8.94 -3.05
N ALA A 325 13.11 -9.75 -1.97
CA ALA A 325 13.09 -11.21 -2.09
C ALA A 325 12.28 -11.84 -0.97
N ARG A 326 11.70 -13.03 -1.24
CA ARG A 326 10.92 -13.84 -0.30
C ARG A 326 11.04 -15.34 -0.63
N LYS A 327 10.76 -16.26 0.34
CA LYS A 327 10.38 -16.03 1.73
C LYS A 327 11.62 -16.25 2.61
N PHE A 328 11.78 -15.42 3.61
CA PHE A 328 12.84 -15.58 4.60
C PHE A 328 12.26 -15.79 5.98
N THR A 329 12.84 -16.75 6.74
CA THR A 329 12.58 -16.84 8.17
C THR A 329 13.26 -15.69 8.92
N ARG A 330 12.79 -15.34 10.12
CA ARG A 330 13.42 -14.31 10.95
C ARG A 330 14.91 -14.58 11.21
N PRO A 331 15.33 -15.80 11.62
CA PRO A 331 16.76 -16.10 11.81
C PRO A 331 17.59 -15.91 10.53
N ALA A 332 17.05 -16.28 9.37
CA ALA A 332 17.72 -16.07 8.08
C ALA A 332 17.93 -14.58 7.77
N ALA A 333 16.87 -13.78 7.90
CA ALA A 333 16.91 -12.36 7.61
C ALA A 333 17.83 -11.59 8.56
N LEU A 334 17.84 -11.91 9.87
CA LEU A 334 18.73 -11.31 10.84
C LEU A 334 20.20 -11.71 10.60
N ARG A 335 20.47 -12.95 10.17
CA ARG A 335 21.80 -13.37 9.75
C ARG A 335 22.32 -12.51 8.60
N LEU A 336 21.53 -12.31 7.56
CA LEU A 336 21.91 -11.48 6.40
C LEU A 336 22.08 -10.00 6.78
N LEU A 337 21.26 -9.48 7.68
CA LEU A 337 21.38 -8.12 8.20
C LEU A 337 22.72 -7.94 8.95
N ASN A 338 23.09 -8.89 9.80
CA ASN A 338 24.35 -8.85 10.56
C ASN A 338 25.60 -8.98 9.66
N MET A 339 25.46 -9.66 8.51
CA MET A 339 26.53 -9.76 7.51
C MET A 339 26.65 -8.52 6.61
N SER A 340 25.78 -7.50 6.81
CA SER A 340 25.70 -6.30 5.95
C SER A 340 25.51 -6.60 4.47
N VAL A 341 24.93 -7.75 4.14
CA VAL A 341 24.68 -8.20 2.77
C VAL A 341 23.43 -7.54 2.19
N LEU A 342 22.48 -7.26 3.05
CA LEU A 342 21.32 -6.44 2.76
C LEU A 342 21.78 -4.97 2.75
N GLY A 343 21.31 -4.17 1.81
CA GLY A 343 21.70 -2.76 1.72
C GLY A 343 21.35 -1.88 2.93
N ALA A 344 20.73 -2.46 3.97
CA ALA A 344 20.48 -1.84 5.27
C ALA A 344 21.79 -1.88 6.10
N THR A 345 22.62 -0.85 6.02
CA THR A 345 23.82 -0.74 6.83
C THR A 345 23.46 -0.31 8.26
N ARG A 346 23.78 -1.15 9.26
CA ARG A 346 24.01 -0.63 10.62
C ARG A 346 25.17 0.36 10.52
N LYS A 347 24.89 1.66 10.61
CA LYS A 347 25.95 2.61 10.99
C LYS A 347 26.45 2.13 12.34
N SER A 348 27.70 1.70 12.41
CA SER A 348 28.39 1.39 13.66
C SER A 348 28.14 2.57 14.60
N ALA A 349 27.59 2.30 15.78
CA ALA A 349 27.64 3.27 16.86
C ALA A 349 29.14 3.53 17.13
N ASN A 350 29.61 4.71 16.72
CA ASN A 350 30.93 5.18 17.14
C ASN A 350 30.93 5.14 18.66
N LYS A 351 31.77 4.24 19.20
CA LYS A 351 32.23 4.35 20.57
C LYS A 351 33.05 5.64 20.66
N SER A 352 32.48 6.63 21.26
CA SER A 352 33.20 7.73 21.90
C SER A 352 33.27 7.44 23.40
#